data_19e05a1068cc3bc715331be6c3566956
#
_entry.id   19e05a1068cc3bc715331be6c3566956
#
_cell.length_a   1.000
_cell.length_b   1.000
_cell.length_c   1.000
_cell.angle_alpha   90.00
_cell.angle_beta   90.00
_cell.angle_gamma   90.00
#
_symmetry.space_group_name_H-M   'P 1'
#
loop_
_entity.id
_entity.type
_entity.pdbx_description
1 polymer ?
#
loop_
_entity_poly.entity_id
_entity_poly.type
_entity_poly.pdbx_seq_one_letter_code
_entity_poly.pdbx_strand_id
1 'polypeptide(L)'
;MIKVKSIHWLDEDAREADVVLTDGEYNVVCFSYPCEFTLNGVYNEIIYCFDPFDIFKLNQAEYSMEKPNDNQELSILKGKLIDVTDSIIQIGEFRIDISEGDISQDIHEGDFVELKVHRIDTE
;
A
#
# COMPACT_ATOMS: atom_id res chain seq x y z
N MET A 1 5.78 -13.82 3.63
CA MET A 1 5.95 -13.80 2.16
C MET A 1 4.70 -13.25 1.52
N ILE A 2 4.87 -12.25 0.67
CA ILE A 2 3.74 -11.63 -0.04
C ILE A 2 3.45 -12.44 -1.30
N LYS A 3 2.18 -12.77 -1.51
CA LYS A 3 1.73 -13.56 -2.65
C LYS A 3 0.56 -12.87 -3.35
N VAL A 4 0.39 -13.19 -4.62
CA VAL A 4 -0.75 -12.76 -5.42
C VAL A 4 -1.95 -13.65 -5.07
N LYS A 5 -2.95 -13.07 -4.41
CA LYS A 5 -4.14 -13.78 -3.96
C LYS A 5 -5.19 -13.87 -5.05
N SER A 6 -5.36 -12.79 -5.82
CA SER A 6 -6.31 -12.76 -6.93
C SER A 6 -5.91 -11.71 -7.94
N ILE A 7 -6.39 -11.88 -9.18
CA ILE A 7 -6.18 -10.94 -10.28
C ILE A 7 -7.55 -10.64 -10.88
N HIS A 8 -7.92 -9.37 -10.90
CA HIS A 8 -9.13 -8.89 -11.53
C HIS A 8 -8.75 -8.07 -12.75
N TRP A 9 -8.97 -8.62 -13.95
CA TRP A 9 -8.63 -7.95 -15.20
C TRP A 9 -9.61 -6.80 -15.47
N LEU A 10 -9.04 -5.59 -15.67
CA LEU A 10 -9.79 -4.41 -16.09
C LEU A 10 -9.81 -4.32 -17.61
N ASP A 11 -8.67 -4.62 -18.23
CA ASP A 11 -8.51 -4.73 -19.68
C ASP A 11 -7.44 -5.79 -19.94
N GLU A 12 -7.86 -6.98 -20.33
CA GLU A 12 -6.95 -8.10 -20.51
C GLU A 12 -5.99 -7.90 -21.68
N ASP A 13 -6.45 -7.26 -22.76
CA ASP A 13 -5.62 -6.97 -23.93
C ASP A 13 -4.52 -5.96 -23.59
N ALA A 14 -4.84 -4.95 -22.79
CA ALA A 14 -3.87 -3.97 -22.32
C ALA A 14 -3.08 -4.46 -21.11
N ARG A 15 -3.47 -5.59 -20.52
CA ARG A 15 -2.89 -6.17 -19.30
C ARG A 15 -3.03 -5.24 -18.09
N GLU A 16 -4.15 -4.54 -18.02
CA GLU A 16 -4.51 -3.76 -16.84
C GLU A 16 -5.30 -4.63 -15.87
N ALA A 17 -4.91 -4.61 -14.60
CA ALA A 17 -5.57 -5.41 -13.59
C ALA A 17 -5.49 -4.78 -12.20
N ASP A 18 -6.48 -5.11 -11.38
CA ASP A 18 -6.38 -4.95 -9.94
C ASP A 18 -5.92 -6.28 -9.35
N VAL A 19 -4.81 -6.25 -8.64
CA VAL A 19 -4.18 -7.42 -8.05
C VAL A 19 -4.33 -7.34 -6.54
N VAL A 20 -4.85 -8.40 -5.93
CA VAL A 20 -4.88 -8.48 -4.46
C VAL A 20 -3.60 -9.20 -4.01
N LEU A 21 -2.80 -8.50 -3.22
CA LEU A 21 -1.60 -9.03 -2.60
C LEU A 21 -1.88 -9.35 -1.14
N THR A 22 -1.30 -10.41 -0.63
CA THR A 22 -1.47 -10.81 0.77
C THR A 22 -0.16 -11.31 1.36
N ASP A 23 0.09 -10.99 2.63
CA ASP A 23 1.18 -11.59 3.40
C ASP A 23 0.67 -12.64 4.40
N GLY A 24 -0.63 -12.98 4.33
CA GLY A 24 -1.31 -13.89 5.24
C GLY A 24 -2.04 -13.19 6.38
N GLU A 25 -1.68 -11.95 6.68
CA GLU A 25 -2.32 -11.14 7.72
C GLU A 25 -3.03 -9.93 7.13
N TYR A 26 -2.37 -9.23 6.20
CA TYR A 26 -2.90 -8.05 5.53
C TYR A 26 -3.14 -8.34 4.06
N ASN A 27 -4.20 -7.72 3.52
CA ASN A 27 -4.52 -7.78 2.10
C ASN A 27 -4.58 -6.36 1.55
N VAL A 28 -4.06 -6.18 0.35
CA VAL A 28 -4.10 -4.88 -0.32
C VAL A 28 -4.42 -5.07 -1.79
N VAL A 29 -5.26 -4.17 -2.33
CA VAL A 29 -5.58 -4.15 -3.76
C VAL A 29 -4.65 -3.14 -4.43
N CYS A 30 -3.89 -3.61 -5.42
CA CYS A 30 -2.95 -2.78 -6.16
C CYS A 30 -3.33 -2.74 -7.63
N PHE A 31 -3.25 -1.56 -8.24
CA PHE A 31 -3.34 -1.42 -9.69
C PHE A 31 -2.01 -1.88 -10.31
N SER A 32 -2.10 -2.68 -11.36
CA SER A 32 -0.93 -3.21 -12.07
C SER A 32 -1.08 -3.02 -13.56
N TYR A 33 -0.06 -2.40 -14.20
CA TYR A 33 -0.05 -2.15 -15.64
C TYR A 33 1.41 -2.04 -16.13
N PRO A 34 1.87 -2.92 -17.04
CA PRO A 34 1.21 -4.17 -17.43
C PRO A 34 1.28 -5.20 -16.30
N CYS A 35 0.19 -5.95 -16.13
CA CYS A 35 0.14 -7.01 -15.13
C CYS A 35 0.73 -8.30 -15.70
N GLU A 36 1.85 -8.73 -15.13
CA GLU A 36 2.55 -9.95 -15.51
C GLU A 36 2.59 -10.97 -14.38
N PHE A 37 1.74 -10.77 -13.37
CA PHE A 37 1.68 -11.66 -12.21
C PHE A 37 0.83 -12.89 -12.49
N THR A 38 1.10 -13.94 -11.72
CA THR A 38 0.31 -15.17 -11.72
C THR A 38 -0.23 -15.42 -10.32
N LEU A 39 -1.35 -16.16 -10.24
CA LEU A 39 -1.92 -16.54 -8.94
C LEU A 39 -0.89 -17.30 -8.11
N ASN A 40 -0.84 -16.99 -6.83
CA ASN A 40 0.08 -17.55 -5.85
C ASN A 40 1.55 -17.22 -6.11
N GLY A 41 1.84 -16.38 -7.10
CA GLY A 41 3.17 -15.89 -7.36
C GLY A 41 3.67 -15.02 -6.20
N VAL A 42 4.99 -15.01 -5.99
CA VAL A 42 5.61 -14.24 -4.91
C VAL A 42 5.84 -12.81 -5.38
N TYR A 43 5.55 -11.85 -4.51
CA TYR A 43 5.81 -10.42 -4.73
C TYR A 43 6.83 -9.94 -3.71
N ASN A 44 7.98 -9.46 -4.17
CA ASN A 44 9.09 -9.04 -3.29
C ASN A 44 9.39 -7.54 -3.38
N GLU A 45 8.58 -6.78 -4.07
CA GLU A 45 8.86 -5.37 -4.36
C GLU A 45 8.08 -4.44 -3.46
N ILE A 46 8.44 -3.15 -3.51
CA ILE A 46 7.70 -2.08 -2.84
C ILE A 46 6.40 -1.83 -3.60
N ILE A 47 5.34 -1.43 -2.90
CA ILE A 47 4.12 -0.90 -3.50
C ILE A 47 4.07 0.60 -3.31
N TYR A 48 3.35 1.30 -4.17
CA TYR A 48 3.41 2.76 -4.27
C TYR A 48 2.03 3.37 -4.09
N CYS A 49 1.90 4.28 -3.12
CA CYS A 49 0.69 5.07 -2.97
C CYS A 49 0.68 6.19 -3.99
N PHE A 50 -0.40 6.29 -4.75
CA PHE A 50 -0.60 7.39 -5.70
C PHE A 50 -1.29 8.55 -4.97
N ASP A 51 -0.59 9.66 -4.83
CA ASP A 51 -1.07 10.89 -4.15
C ASP A 51 -1.71 10.61 -2.78
N PRO A 52 -0.99 9.99 -1.84
CA PRO A 52 -1.52 9.81 -0.48
C PRO A 52 -1.74 11.16 0.20
N PHE A 53 -2.74 11.23 1.08
CA PHE A 53 -3.12 12.48 1.73
C PHE A 53 -3.52 12.24 3.19
N ASP A 54 -3.71 13.34 3.92
CA ASP A 54 -4.04 13.32 5.35
C ASP A 54 -3.05 12.46 6.13
N ILE A 55 -1.75 12.70 5.89
CA ILE A 55 -0.67 11.96 6.54
C ILE A 55 -0.37 12.60 7.88
N PHE A 56 -0.53 11.85 8.96
CA PHE A 56 -0.24 12.38 10.29
C PHE A 56 0.32 11.31 11.21
N LYS A 57 1.04 11.78 12.22
CA LYS A 57 1.66 10.93 13.23
C LYS A 57 0.62 10.39 14.20
N LEU A 58 0.70 9.09 14.48
CA LEU A 58 -0.10 8.44 15.50
C LEU A 58 0.59 8.51 16.86
N ASN A 59 -0.22 8.53 17.93
CA ASN A 59 0.31 8.57 19.30
C ASN A 59 0.68 7.19 19.82
N GLN A 60 0.35 6.14 19.09
CA GLN A 60 0.61 4.77 19.51
C GLN A 60 0.93 3.90 18.32
N ALA A 61 1.58 2.76 18.57
CA ALA A 61 1.89 1.77 17.53
C ALA A 61 0.59 1.12 17.05
N GLU A 62 0.34 1.21 15.74
CA GLU A 62 -0.87 0.63 15.14
C GLU A 62 -0.60 0.29 13.68
N TYR A 63 -1.00 -0.92 13.28
CA TYR A 63 -0.91 -1.38 11.89
C TYR A 63 -2.30 -1.65 11.35
N SER A 64 -2.59 -1.13 10.17
CA SER A 64 -3.90 -1.34 9.53
C SER A 64 -3.83 -1.11 8.03
N MET A 65 -4.62 -1.90 7.30
CA MET A 65 -4.91 -1.72 5.87
C MET A 65 -6.41 -1.90 5.70
N GLU A 66 -7.17 -0.81 5.77
CA GLU A 66 -8.63 -0.91 5.78
C GLU A 66 -9.26 -0.07 4.68
N LYS A 67 -10.41 -0.54 4.19
CA LYS A 67 -11.30 0.26 3.34
C LYS A 67 -12.53 0.59 4.16
N PRO A 68 -12.87 1.89 4.35
CA PRO A 68 -14.10 2.26 5.04
C PRO A 68 -15.31 1.67 4.31
N ASN A 69 -16.32 1.24 5.07
CA ASN A 69 -17.51 0.58 4.53
C ASN A 69 -18.31 1.45 3.55
N ASP A 70 -18.22 2.76 3.69
CA ASP A 70 -18.95 3.73 2.88
C ASP A 70 -18.19 4.21 1.65
N ASN A 71 -16.92 3.81 1.50
CA ASN A 71 -16.10 4.23 0.37
C ASN A 71 -15.11 3.13 0.00
N GLN A 72 -15.46 2.34 -1.00
CA GLN A 72 -14.67 1.21 -1.48
C GLN A 72 -13.38 1.62 -2.19
N GLU A 73 -13.30 2.87 -2.64
CA GLU A 73 -12.14 3.37 -3.39
C GLU A 73 -11.10 4.04 -2.49
N LEU A 74 -11.42 4.22 -1.22
CA LEU A 74 -10.52 4.84 -0.25
C LEU A 74 -9.91 3.78 0.65
N SER A 75 -8.59 3.80 0.79
CA SER A 75 -7.90 2.97 1.78
C SER A 75 -7.32 3.85 2.87
N ILE A 76 -7.40 3.37 4.11
CA ILE A 76 -6.76 4.01 5.26
C ILE A 76 -5.66 3.07 5.72
N LEU A 77 -4.42 3.57 5.68
CA LEU A 77 -3.24 2.79 6.05
C LEU A 77 -2.65 3.34 7.35
N LYS A 78 -2.25 2.44 8.23
CA LYS A 78 -1.50 2.78 9.44
C LYS A 78 -0.28 1.89 9.51
N GLY A 79 0.89 2.50 9.62
CA GLY A 79 2.13 1.75 9.62
C GLY A 79 3.30 2.53 10.20
N LYS A 80 4.43 1.84 10.26
CA LYS A 80 5.66 2.38 10.84
C LYS A 80 6.54 2.97 9.75
N LEU A 81 6.98 4.21 9.94
CA LEU A 81 7.95 4.83 9.04
C LEU A 81 9.31 4.19 9.27
N ILE A 82 9.78 3.41 8.30
CA ILE A 82 11.06 2.69 8.41
C ILE A 82 12.20 3.36 7.66
N ASP A 83 11.89 4.26 6.73
CA ASP A 83 12.88 4.98 5.95
C ASP A 83 12.36 6.39 5.68
N VAL A 84 12.95 7.37 6.36
CA VAL A 84 12.52 8.77 6.24
C VAL A 84 13.04 9.39 4.95
N THR A 85 14.18 8.93 4.45
CA THR A 85 14.79 9.46 3.23
C THR A 85 13.94 9.12 2.00
N ASP A 86 13.53 7.86 1.88
CA ASP A 86 12.73 7.39 0.75
C ASP A 86 11.23 7.37 1.04
N SER A 87 10.83 7.76 2.24
CA SER A 87 9.43 7.83 2.66
C SER A 87 8.72 6.48 2.54
N ILE A 88 9.26 5.47 3.20
CA ILE A 88 8.75 4.10 3.20
C ILE A 88 8.13 3.78 4.54
N ILE A 89 6.89 3.32 4.53
CA ILE A 89 6.26 2.74 5.72
C ILE A 89 6.18 1.22 5.57
N GLN A 90 6.10 0.53 6.70
CA GLN A 90 5.94 -0.92 6.74
C GLN A 90 4.65 -1.29 7.45
N ILE A 91 3.90 -2.19 6.83
CA ILE A 91 2.71 -2.82 7.41
C ILE A 91 2.84 -4.31 7.14
N GLY A 92 3.00 -5.11 8.21
CA GLY A 92 3.30 -6.53 8.04
C GLY A 92 4.58 -6.72 7.22
N GLU A 93 4.50 -7.49 6.15
CA GLU A 93 5.63 -7.68 5.23
C GLU A 93 5.65 -6.65 4.10
N PHE A 94 4.62 -5.80 4.01
CA PHE A 94 4.54 -4.79 2.94
C PHE A 94 5.43 -3.59 3.25
N ARG A 95 6.18 -3.16 2.24
CA ARG A 95 6.91 -1.90 2.24
C ARG A 95 6.22 -0.98 1.24
N ILE A 96 5.83 0.19 1.71
CA ILE A 96 4.92 1.07 0.98
C ILE A 96 5.55 2.44 0.83
N ASP A 97 5.74 2.86 -0.41
CA ASP A 97 6.26 4.18 -0.75
C ASP A 97 5.16 5.21 -0.66
N ILE A 98 5.33 6.21 0.19
CA ILE A 98 4.39 7.32 0.39
C ILE A 98 5.00 8.66 0.01
N SER A 99 6.06 8.64 -0.81
CA SER A 99 6.83 9.85 -1.15
C SER A 99 6.05 10.88 -1.95
N GLU A 100 4.96 10.51 -2.61
CA GLU A 100 4.10 11.46 -3.32
C GLU A 100 3.21 12.29 -2.38
N GLY A 101 3.18 11.95 -1.09
CA GLY A 101 2.42 12.69 -0.12
C GLY A 101 3.25 13.74 0.60
N ASP A 102 2.57 14.55 1.39
CA ASP A 102 3.17 15.64 2.17
C ASP A 102 3.42 15.13 3.58
N ILE A 103 4.68 14.83 3.89
CA ILE A 103 5.06 14.30 5.20
C ILE A 103 5.63 15.43 6.05
N SER A 104 4.99 15.66 7.20
CA SER A 104 5.41 16.70 8.14
C SER A 104 6.82 16.41 8.68
N GLN A 105 7.61 17.47 8.90
CA GLN A 105 8.98 17.36 9.41
C GLN A 105 9.06 16.82 10.84
N ASP A 106 7.96 16.80 11.57
CA ASP A 106 7.92 16.25 12.93
C ASP A 106 7.73 14.74 12.96
N ILE A 107 7.63 14.10 11.78
CA ILE A 107 7.54 12.64 11.66
C ILE A 107 8.96 12.09 11.40
N HIS A 108 9.37 11.15 12.24
CA HIS A 108 10.73 10.59 12.21
C HIS A 108 10.70 9.07 12.02
N GLU A 109 11.84 8.50 11.66
CA GLU A 109 11.96 7.04 11.59
C GLU A 109 11.54 6.39 12.90
N GLY A 110 10.76 5.34 12.81
CA GLY A 110 10.21 4.65 13.96
C GLY A 110 8.85 5.14 14.40
N ASP A 111 8.41 6.30 13.93
CA ASP A 111 7.08 6.81 14.23
C ASP A 111 6.03 6.04 13.44
N PHE A 112 4.83 5.96 14.02
CA PHE A 112 3.67 5.40 13.34
C PHE A 112 2.85 6.50 12.72
N VAL A 113 2.36 6.26 11.50
CA VAL A 113 1.59 7.25 10.73
C VAL A 113 0.31 6.65 10.21
N GLU A 114 -0.68 7.51 10.04
CA GLU A 114 -1.91 7.18 9.31
C GLU A 114 -1.95 8.00 8.02
N LEU A 115 -2.47 7.42 6.97
CA LEU A 115 -2.68 8.13 5.71
C LEU A 115 -3.89 7.57 4.99
N LYS A 116 -4.37 8.35 4.02
CA LYS A 116 -5.45 7.95 3.12
C LYS A 116 -4.93 7.92 1.70
N VAL A 117 -5.42 6.98 0.91
CA VAL A 117 -5.02 6.84 -0.48
C VAL A 117 -6.15 6.22 -1.28
N HIS A 118 -6.34 6.69 -2.52
CA HIS A 118 -7.36 6.14 -3.43
C HIS A 118 -6.81 5.03 -4.31
N ARG A 119 -5.50 5.05 -4.62
CA ARG A 119 -4.89 4.05 -5.49
C ARG A 119 -3.51 3.67 -5.00
N ILE A 120 -3.26 2.38 -4.98
CA ILE A 120 -1.94 1.81 -4.69
C ILE A 120 -1.52 1.03 -5.91
N ASP A 121 -0.28 1.22 -6.35
CA ASP A 121 0.26 0.61 -7.57
C ASP A 121 1.34 -0.40 -7.22
N THR A 122 1.41 -1.47 -8.01
CA THR A 122 2.63 -2.29 -8.08
C THR A 122 3.67 -1.54 -8.90
N GLU A 123 4.89 -1.97 -8.77
CA GLU A 123 5.96 -1.42 -9.57
C GLU A 123 5.74 -1.60 -11.08
#